data_f65c7bcd4a51b71e28310e058ed5e726
#
_entry.id   f65c7bcd4a51b71e28310e058ed5e726
#
_cell.length_a   1.000
_cell.length_b   1.000
_cell.length_c   1.000
_cell.angle_alpha   90.00
_cell.angle_beta   90.00
_cell.angle_gamma   90.00
#
_symmetry.space_group_name_H-M   'P 1'
#
loop_
_entity.id
_entity.type
_entity.pdbx_description
1 polymer ?
#
loop_
_entity_poly.entity_id
_entity_poly.type
_entity_poly.pdbx_seq_one_letter_code
_entity_poly.pdbx_strand_id
1 'polypeptide(L)'
;MLSNRARLALTDIRDNIRLAEQFASGLSVEALRADRRTFYAVTRCLEIISEAARRLPQNLRNRHSELPWRAIMGAGNVYRHDYDNVAEEIVWRTVQNNLAPLLAAVERELARAPKNNEGYHKP
;
A
#
# COMPACT_ATOMS: atom_id res chain seq x y z
N MET A 1 8.24 -5.02 19.27
CA MET A 1 7.15 -4.08 19.49
C MET A 1 7.20 -2.95 18.48
N LEU A 2 6.08 -2.53 18.00
CA LEU A 2 6.05 -1.47 17.01
C LEU A 2 6.09 -0.09 17.66
N SER A 3 6.85 0.80 17.07
CA SER A 3 6.81 2.21 17.45
C SER A 3 5.50 2.82 16.93
N ASN A 4 5.14 3.98 17.45
CA ASN A 4 3.98 4.71 16.94
C ASN A 4 4.16 5.05 15.46
N ARG A 5 5.37 5.40 15.07
CA ARG A 5 5.65 5.74 13.68
C ARG A 5 5.41 4.53 12.77
N ALA A 6 5.88 3.35 13.18
CA ALA A 6 5.67 2.15 12.40
C ALA A 6 4.19 1.80 12.33
N ARG A 7 3.49 1.92 13.44
CA ARG A 7 2.05 1.63 13.46
C ARG A 7 1.28 2.55 12.53
N LEU A 8 1.61 3.84 12.54
CA LEU A 8 0.94 4.78 11.63
C LEU A 8 1.22 4.45 10.17
N ALA A 9 2.47 4.09 9.87
CA ALA A 9 2.80 3.71 8.50
C ALA A 9 2.02 2.47 8.06
N LEU A 10 1.95 1.46 8.92
CA LEU A 10 1.18 0.25 8.60
C LEU A 10 -0.30 0.55 8.40
N THR A 11 -0.86 1.43 9.24
CA THR A 11 -2.26 1.82 9.12
C THR A 11 -2.51 2.56 7.82
N ASP A 12 -1.58 3.46 7.44
CA ASP A 12 -1.70 4.17 6.16
C ASP A 12 -1.69 3.20 4.99
N ILE A 13 -0.81 2.21 5.04
CA ILE A 13 -0.76 1.20 3.98
C ILE A 13 -2.06 0.43 3.92
N ARG A 14 -2.53 -0.09 5.06
CA ARG A 14 -3.76 -0.87 5.10
C ARG A 14 -4.95 -0.08 4.56
N ASP A 15 -5.11 1.15 5.05
CA ASP A 15 -6.27 1.94 4.67
C ASP A 15 -6.25 2.31 3.20
N ASN A 16 -5.06 2.60 2.68
CA ASN A 16 -4.96 2.99 1.27
C ASN A 16 -5.02 1.80 0.32
N ILE A 17 -4.61 0.62 0.76
CA ILE A 17 -4.85 -0.59 -0.04
C ILE A 17 -6.37 -0.81 -0.17
N ARG A 18 -7.09 -0.73 0.95
CA ARG A 18 -8.53 -0.95 0.93
C ARG A 18 -9.25 0.07 0.07
N LEU A 19 -8.84 1.32 0.14
CA LEU A 19 -9.41 2.36 -0.71
C LEU A 19 -9.11 2.10 -2.18
N ALA A 20 -7.87 1.76 -2.50
CA ALA A 20 -7.50 1.50 -3.89
C ALA A 20 -8.31 0.34 -4.46
N GLU A 21 -8.46 -0.72 -3.69
CA GLU A 21 -9.24 -1.88 -4.13
C GLU A 21 -10.71 -1.52 -4.30
N GLN A 22 -11.24 -0.71 -3.40
CA GLN A 22 -12.62 -0.28 -3.49
C GLN A 22 -12.86 0.59 -4.72
N PHE A 23 -11.96 1.58 -4.96
CA PHE A 23 -12.11 2.47 -6.11
C PHE A 23 -12.01 1.72 -7.43
N ALA A 24 -11.13 0.72 -7.50
CA ALA A 24 -10.89 0.00 -8.74
C ALA A 24 -11.76 -1.25 -8.90
N SER A 25 -12.65 -1.51 -7.95
CA SER A 25 -13.43 -2.73 -7.92
C SER A 25 -14.22 -2.93 -9.21
N GLY A 26 -14.03 -4.07 -9.84
CA GLY A 26 -14.77 -4.43 -11.05
C GLY A 26 -14.32 -3.74 -12.31
N LEU A 27 -13.30 -2.88 -12.26
CA LEU A 27 -12.88 -2.16 -13.46
C LEU A 27 -11.87 -2.95 -14.26
N SER A 28 -12.04 -2.92 -15.59
CA SER A 28 -11.01 -3.38 -16.51
C SER A 28 -9.98 -2.27 -16.67
N VAL A 29 -8.86 -2.58 -17.31
CA VAL A 29 -7.87 -1.55 -17.59
C VAL A 29 -8.44 -0.47 -18.50
N GLU A 30 -9.31 -0.85 -19.43
CA GLU A 30 -9.94 0.13 -20.32
C GLU A 30 -10.86 1.07 -19.56
N ALA A 31 -11.62 0.52 -18.63
CA ALA A 31 -12.50 1.36 -17.81
C ALA A 31 -11.71 2.30 -16.94
N LEU A 32 -10.58 1.84 -16.39
CA LEU A 32 -9.71 2.70 -15.59
C LEU A 32 -9.14 3.84 -16.43
N ARG A 33 -8.74 3.54 -17.69
CA ARG A 33 -8.25 4.59 -18.61
C ARG A 33 -9.30 5.63 -18.88
N ALA A 34 -10.54 5.21 -19.01
CA ALA A 34 -11.64 6.14 -19.35
C ALA A 34 -12.10 6.96 -18.15
N ASP A 35 -11.88 6.48 -16.95
CA ASP A 35 -12.35 7.16 -15.73
C ASP A 35 -11.19 7.85 -15.05
N ARG A 36 -10.94 9.09 -15.47
CA ARG A 36 -9.78 9.84 -14.97
C ARG A 36 -9.87 10.11 -13.48
N ARG A 37 -11.06 10.33 -12.97
CA ARG A 37 -11.24 10.56 -11.54
C ARG A 37 -10.80 9.34 -10.74
N THR A 38 -11.25 8.17 -11.13
CA THR A 38 -10.88 6.94 -10.43
C THR A 38 -9.39 6.66 -10.58
N PHE A 39 -8.84 6.87 -11.78
CA PHE A 39 -7.42 6.66 -12.00
C PHE A 39 -6.58 7.52 -11.05
N TYR A 40 -6.91 8.80 -10.94
CA TYR A 40 -6.16 9.68 -10.05
C TYR A 40 -6.34 9.28 -8.58
N ALA A 41 -7.54 8.86 -8.20
CA ALA A 41 -7.79 8.44 -6.82
C ALA A 41 -6.97 7.20 -6.47
N VAL A 42 -6.97 6.21 -7.34
CA VAL A 42 -6.20 4.98 -7.11
C VAL A 42 -4.71 5.28 -7.09
N THR A 43 -4.24 6.10 -8.03
CA THR A 43 -2.83 6.47 -8.10
C THR A 43 -2.38 7.14 -6.81
N ARG A 44 -3.21 8.03 -6.27
CA ARG A 44 -2.84 8.69 -5.02
C ARG A 44 -2.73 7.68 -3.87
N CYS A 45 -3.64 6.72 -3.81
CA CYS A 45 -3.53 5.66 -2.80
C CYS A 45 -2.21 4.91 -2.93
N LEU A 46 -1.80 4.59 -4.15
CA LEU A 46 -0.55 3.85 -4.36
C LEU A 46 0.67 4.69 -3.98
N GLU A 47 0.62 5.99 -4.23
CA GLU A 47 1.69 6.89 -3.80
C GLU A 47 1.82 6.93 -2.28
N ILE A 48 0.70 7.00 -1.59
CA ILE A 48 0.69 7.01 -0.13
C ILE A 48 1.26 5.69 0.41
N ILE A 49 0.88 4.57 -0.22
CA ILE A 49 1.40 3.25 0.17
C ILE A 49 2.93 3.21 0.01
N SER A 50 3.45 3.69 -1.11
CA SER A 50 4.90 3.72 -1.34
C SER A 50 5.61 4.55 -0.29
N GLU A 51 5.07 5.72 0.00
CA GLU A 51 5.65 6.61 0.97
C GLU A 51 5.64 6.01 2.37
N ALA A 52 4.53 5.40 2.75
CA ALA A 52 4.40 4.77 4.05
C ALA A 52 5.35 3.58 4.17
N ALA A 53 5.51 2.81 3.10
CA ALA A 53 6.44 1.67 3.11
C ALA A 53 7.87 2.12 3.40
N ARG A 54 8.25 3.30 2.90
CA ARG A 54 9.59 3.82 3.17
C ARG A 54 9.80 4.16 4.64
N ARG A 55 8.73 4.39 5.39
CA ARG A 55 8.83 4.69 6.82
C ARG A 55 8.86 3.45 7.70
N LEU A 56 8.67 2.27 7.12
CA LEU A 56 8.72 1.04 7.91
C LEU A 56 10.18 0.73 8.28
N PRO A 57 10.41 0.23 9.51
CA PRO A 57 11.77 -0.12 9.90
C PRO A 57 12.28 -1.33 9.14
N GLN A 58 13.59 -1.37 8.95
CA GLN A 58 14.22 -2.43 8.17
C GLN A 58 13.93 -3.81 8.76
N ASN A 59 13.94 -3.94 10.08
CA ASN A 59 13.71 -5.24 10.68
C ASN A 59 12.29 -5.74 10.42
N LEU A 60 11.32 -4.85 10.34
CA LEU A 60 9.95 -5.25 9.99
C LEU A 60 9.91 -5.75 8.55
N ARG A 61 10.53 -4.99 7.63
CA ARG A 61 10.55 -5.41 6.22
C ARG A 61 11.28 -6.74 6.06
N ASN A 62 12.31 -6.99 6.86
CA ASN A 62 13.04 -8.24 6.80
C ASN A 62 12.20 -9.44 7.21
N ARG A 63 11.20 -9.24 8.05
CA ARG A 63 10.30 -10.32 8.44
C ARG A 63 9.38 -10.74 7.30
N HIS A 64 9.28 -9.93 6.26
CA HIS A 64 8.43 -10.20 5.11
C HIS A 64 9.27 -10.08 3.84
N SER A 65 10.39 -10.78 3.82
CA SER A 65 11.36 -10.65 2.73
C SER A 65 10.86 -11.18 1.39
N GLU A 66 9.76 -11.92 1.39
CA GLU A 66 9.15 -12.38 0.15
C GLU A 66 8.50 -11.24 -0.63
N LEU A 67 8.26 -10.09 0.00
CA LEU A 67 7.64 -8.96 -0.69
C LEU A 67 8.71 -8.12 -1.41
N PRO A 68 8.38 -7.56 -2.58
CA PRO A 68 9.35 -6.75 -3.34
C PRO A 68 9.42 -5.32 -2.80
N TRP A 69 10.03 -5.15 -1.64
CA TRP A 69 10.04 -3.85 -0.95
C TRP A 69 10.64 -2.72 -1.77
N ARG A 70 11.72 -3.01 -2.52
CA ARG A 70 12.32 -1.96 -3.33
C ARG A 70 11.34 -1.43 -4.37
N ALA A 71 10.62 -2.33 -5.02
CA ALA A 71 9.62 -1.93 -6.00
C ALA A 71 8.46 -1.19 -5.34
N ILE A 72 8.01 -1.67 -4.18
CA ILE A 72 6.92 -1.02 -3.45
C ILE A 72 7.31 0.41 -3.08
N MET A 73 8.51 0.58 -2.53
CA MET A 73 8.95 1.90 -2.07
C MET A 73 9.23 2.87 -3.22
N GLY A 74 9.56 2.35 -4.40
CA GLY A 74 9.84 3.18 -5.56
C GLY A 74 8.67 3.43 -6.48
N ALA A 75 7.54 2.76 -6.26
CA ALA A 75 6.45 2.79 -7.22
C ALA A 75 5.85 4.18 -7.44
N GLY A 76 5.85 5.01 -6.41
CA GLY A 76 5.29 6.35 -6.55
C GLY A 76 5.94 7.18 -7.64
N ASN A 77 7.25 7.00 -7.86
CA ASN A 77 7.94 7.74 -8.91
C ASN A 77 7.48 7.31 -10.30
N VAL A 78 7.23 6.02 -10.48
CA VAL A 78 6.77 5.51 -11.77
C VAL A 78 5.44 6.14 -12.14
N TYR A 79 4.52 6.23 -11.19
CA TYR A 79 3.20 6.77 -11.46
C TYR A 79 3.25 8.23 -11.87
N ARG A 80 4.19 8.99 -11.31
CA ARG A 80 4.25 10.41 -11.60
C ARG A 80 4.89 10.75 -12.95
N HIS A 81 5.70 9.83 -13.47
CA HIS A 81 6.52 10.14 -14.65
C HIS A 81 6.15 9.37 -15.90
N ASP A 82 4.97 8.76 -15.90
CA ASP A 82 4.56 7.99 -17.04
C ASP A 82 3.51 8.77 -17.82
N TYR A 83 3.77 9.04 -19.09
CA TYR A 83 2.91 9.87 -19.90
C TYR A 83 2.23 9.15 -21.07
N ASP A 84 2.47 7.84 -21.25
CA ASP A 84 2.05 7.16 -22.47
C ASP A 84 0.99 6.11 -22.27
N ASN A 85 0.06 6.30 -21.37
CA ASN A 85 -1.00 5.34 -21.08
C ASN A 85 -0.49 4.04 -20.45
N VAL A 86 0.80 3.92 -20.23
CA VAL A 86 1.38 2.76 -19.57
C VAL A 86 1.07 2.84 -18.08
N ALA A 87 0.91 4.06 -17.55
CA ALA A 87 0.64 4.25 -16.14
C ALA A 87 -0.65 3.56 -15.73
N GLU A 88 -1.71 3.64 -16.55
CA GLU A 88 -2.97 2.98 -16.22
C GLU A 88 -2.81 1.49 -16.13
N GLU A 89 -2.02 0.91 -17.03
CA GLU A 89 -1.79 -0.52 -17.00
C GLU A 89 -0.99 -0.94 -15.79
N ILE A 90 0.04 -0.17 -15.45
CA ILE A 90 0.86 -0.45 -14.27
C ILE A 90 0.01 -0.34 -13.00
N VAL A 91 -0.79 0.72 -12.90
CA VAL A 91 -1.65 0.92 -11.76
C VAL A 91 -2.65 -0.23 -11.63
N TRP A 92 -3.28 -0.60 -12.73
CA TRP A 92 -4.27 -1.67 -12.74
C TRP A 92 -3.65 -2.99 -12.29
N ARG A 93 -2.48 -3.34 -12.84
CA ARG A 93 -1.79 -4.58 -12.46
C ARG A 93 -1.38 -4.57 -10.99
N THR A 94 -0.94 -3.42 -10.50
CA THR A 94 -0.55 -3.30 -9.10
C THR A 94 -1.72 -3.62 -8.19
N VAL A 95 -2.90 -3.06 -8.50
CA VAL A 95 -4.08 -3.32 -7.70
C VAL A 95 -4.48 -4.79 -7.78
N GLN A 96 -4.42 -5.37 -8.98
CA GLN A 96 -4.88 -6.75 -9.17
C GLN A 96 -3.94 -7.79 -8.54
N ASN A 97 -2.64 -7.54 -8.58
CA ASN A 97 -1.68 -8.59 -8.26
C ASN A 97 -0.83 -8.35 -7.02
N ASN A 98 -0.62 -7.09 -6.63
CA ASN A 98 0.41 -6.80 -5.64
C ASN A 98 -0.12 -6.34 -4.29
N LEU A 99 -1.33 -5.81 -4.24
CA LEU A 99 -1.83 -5.25 -3.00
C LEU A 99 -2.25 -6.29 -1.99
N ALA A 100 -2.83 -7.41 -2.43
CA ALA A 100 -3.32 -8.41 -1.50
C ALA A 100 -2.20 -9.03 -0.65
N PRO A 101 -1.05 -9.41 -1.22
CA PRO A 101 0.04 -9.94 -0.39
C PRO A 101 0.58 -8.91 0.61
N LEU A 102 0.66 -7.65 0.18
CA LEU A 102 1.13 -6.60 1.07
C LEU A 102 0.12 -6.37 2.19
N LEU A 103 -1.16 -6.36 1.88
CA LEU A 103 -2.20 -6.19 2.89
C LEU A 103 -2.13 -7.31 3.92
N ALA A 104 -1.95 -8.55 3.48
CA ALA A 104 -1.86 -9.67 4.41
C ALA A 104 -0.70 -9.50 5.39
N ALA A 105 0.46 -9.07 4.90
CA ALA A 105 1.62 -8.85 5.75
C ALA A 105 1.37 -7.71 6.74
N VAL A 106 0.78 -6.62 6.26
CA VAL A 106 0.50 -5.46 7.11
C VAL A 106 -0.51 -5.82 8.20
N GLU A 107 -1.53 -6.57 7.86
CA GLU A 107 -2.52 -6.97 8.85
C GLU A 107 -1.93 -7.90 9.90
N ARG A 108 -1.00 -8.77 9.51
CA ARG A 108 -0.33 -9.62 10.48
C ARG A 108 0.49 -8.79 11.46
N GLU A 109 1.18 -7.77 10.97
CA GLU A 109 1.98 -6.92 11.85
C GLU A 109 1.10 -6.10 12.78
N LEU A 110 0.01 -5.56 12.26
CA LEU A 110 -0.91 -4.79 13.11
C LEU A 110 -1.58 -5.67 14.15
N ALA A 111 -1.88 -6.91 13.81
CA ALA A 111 -2.51 -7.82 14.78
C ALA A 111 -1.56 -8.16 15.92
N ARG A 112 -0.26 -8.21 15.67
CA ARG A 112 0.71 -8.48 16.73
C ARG A 112 0.87 -7.31 17.67
N ALA A 113 0.79 -6.10 17.15
CA ALA A 113 1.09 -4.90 17.91
C ALA A 113 0.11 -4.58 19.03
N PRO A 114 -1.20 -4.66 18.79
CA PRO A 114 -2.15 -4.21 19.80
C PRO A 114 -2.05 -4.94 21.12
N LYS A 115 -1.70 -6.21 21.09
CA LYS A 115 -1.63 -6.92 22.33
C LYS A 115 -0.61 -6.33 23.27
N ASN A 116 0.54 -5.99 22.75
CA ASN A 116 1.57 -5.41 23.58
C ASN A 116 1.14 -4.08 24.12
N ASN A 117 0.47 -3.31 23.26
CA ASN A 117 0.08 -2.01 23.69
C ASN A 117 -1.03 -2.03 24.68
N GLU A 118 -1.96 -2.94 24.53
CA GLU A 118 -3.02 -3.00 25.47
C GLU A 118 -2.53 -3.27 26.84
N GLY A 119 -1.62 -4.20 26.96
CA GLY A 119 -1.10 -4.49 28.26
C GLY A 119 -0.41 -3.31 28.83
N TYR A 120 0.06 -2.43 27.93
CA TYR A 120 0.85 -1.42 28.38
C TYR A 120 0.10 -0.20 28.75
N HIS A 121 -0.84 0.26 27.96
CA HIS A 121 -1.28 1.48 28.25
C HIS A 121 -2.49 1.45 28.97
N LYS A 122 -2.65 0.63 29.73
CA LYS A 122 -3.69 0.71 30.36
C LYS A 122 -3.52 1.60 31.35
N PRO A 123 -3.10 2.25 31.66
CA PRO A 123 -3.16 3.14 32.67
C PRO A 123 -4.06 3.96 32.86
#